data_a3d0c412ece7be6716c46a176a568656
#
_entry.id   a3d0c412ece7be6716c46a176a568656
#
_cell.length_a   1.000
_cell.length_b   1.000
_cell.length_c   1.000
_cell.angle_alpha   90.00
_cell.angle_beta   90.00
_cell.angle_gamma   90.00
#
_symmetry.space_group_name_H-M   'P 1'
#
loop_
_entity.id
_entity.type
_entity.pdbx_description
1 polymer ?
#
loop_
_entity_poly.entity_id
_entity_poly.type
_entity_poly.pdbx_seq_one_letter_code
_entity_poly.pdbx_strand_id
1 'polypeptide(L)'
;MNKKSLVIIAGPSAVGKTTIAHAILKLDPRFEFVRSVTTRAKRGDAFDDEYLYITREEFLSLIPVGGVLEHTEYAGSLYGTPRSEVERITGEGRIPLLVLDTNGVESISRFDDIATCGVYVYDDINVMEERLYARFLGGTPTADGLRRFTSRKEQNVADYKRIYDFAPVFYSFIEDDGTVEDAAKKVVEVYHDFISGTPRDGEKINGIIAMLNDSVKEK
;
A
#
# COMPACT_ATOMS: atom_id res chain seq x y z
N MET A 1 9.95 23.83 9.22
CA MET A 1 10.43 23.00 8.11
C MET A 1 9.20 22.33 7.48
N ASN A 2 8.99 22.46 6.15
CA ASN A 2 7.93 21.67 5.51
C ASN A 2 8.27 20.19 5.65
N LYS A 3 7.35 19.40 6.23
CA LYS A 3 7.50 17.95 6.29
C LYS A 3 7.58 17.39 4.88
N LYS A 4 8.40 16.38 4.66
CA LYS A 4 8.39 15.60 3.42
C LYS A 4 7.07 14.87 3.34
N SER A 5 6.29 15.07 2.28
CA SER A 5 5.01 14.39 2.10
C SER A 5 5.16 13.21 1.15
N LEU A 6 4.44 12.12 1.42
CA LEU A 6 4.36 10.96 0.55
C LEU A 6 2.95 10.38 0.54
N VAL A 7 2.64 9.57 -0.48
CA VAL A 7 1.37 8.86 -0.62
C VAL A 7 1.58 7.37 -0.45
N ILE A 8 0.76 6.74 0.37
CA ILE A 8 0.73 5.29 0.50
C ILE A 8 -0.67 4.78 0.15
N ILE A 9 -0.74 3.89 -0.83
CA ILE A 9 -1.95 3.15 -1.16
C ILE A 9 -1.91 1.82 -0.42
N ALA A 10 -2.89 1.59 0.44
CA ALA A 10 -3.08 0.33 1.13
C ALA A 10 -4.49 -0.22 0.94
N GLY A 11 -4.73 -1.44 1.39
CA GLY A 11 -6.02 -2.12 1.27
C GLY A 11 -5.86 -3.62 1.06
N PRO A 12 -6.96 -4.37 0.97
CA PRO A 12 -6.94 -5.83 0.86
C PRO A 12 -6.27 -6.35 -0.40
N SER A 13 -6.02 -7.64 -0.44
CA SER A 13 -5.50 -8.31 -1.64
C SER A 13 -6.53 -8.29 -2.76
N ALA A 14 -6.07 -8.08 -4.01
CA ALA A 14 -6.86 -8.00 -5.24
C ALA A 14 -7.80 -6.78 -5.35
N VAL A 15 -7.67 -5.77 -4.48
CA VAL A 15 -8.41 -4.50 -4.59
C VAL A 15 -7.87 -3.55 -5.68
N GLY A 16 -6.81 -3.89 -6.38
CA GLY A 16 -6.32 -3.07 -7.49
C GLY A 16 -5.18 -2.08 -7.16
N LYS A 17 -4.64 -2.05 -5.93
CA LYS A 17 -3.61 -1.08 -5.48
C LYS A 17 -2.50 -0.77 -6.48
N THR A 18 -1.83 -1.81 -6.96
CA THR A 18 -0.70 -1.65 -7.90
C THR A 18 -1.17 -1.08 -9.24
N THR A 19 -2.33 -1.50 -9.72
CA THR A 19 -2.93 -1.01 -10.96
C THR A 19 -3.29 0.48 -10.85
N ILE A 20 -3.91 0.87 -9.73
CA ILE A 20 -4.22 2.28 -9.42
C ILE A 20 -2.93 3.09 -9.34
N ALA A 21 -1.91 2.59 -8.64
CA ALA A 21 -0.63 3.29 -8.53
C ALA A 21 0.04 3.51 -9.90
N HIS A 22 0.04 2.52 -10.81
CA HIS A 22 0.52 2.71 -12.18
C HIS A 22 -0.32 3.71 -12.98
N ALA A 23 -1.62 3.79 -12.74
CA ALA A 23 -2.47 4.79 -13.38
C ALA A 23 -2.16 6.21 -12.86
N ILE A 24 -1.86 6.38 -11.57
CA ILE A 24 -1.42 7.65 -11.00
C ILE A 24 -0.13 8.15 -11.67
N LEU A 25 0.88 7.28 -11.86
CA LEU A 25 2.12 7.66 -12.53
C LEU A 25 1.92 8.14 -13.97
N LYS A 26 0.89 7.61 -14.65
CA LYS A 26 0.52 8.06 -16.01
C LYS A 26 -0.28 9.36 -15.98
N LEU A 27 -1.11 9.55 -14.97
CA LEU A 27 -1.99 10.71 -14.82
C LEU A 27 -1.20 11.95 -14.42
N ASP A 28 -0.25 11.81 -13.49
CA ASP A 28 0.53 12.90 -12.95
C ASP A 28 2.01 12.50 -12.81
N PRO A 29 2.89 12.99 -13.72
CA PRO A 29 4.30 12.63 -13.73
C PRO A 29 5.11 13.16 -12.53
N ARG A 30 4.49 13.95 -11.64
CA ARG A 30 5.13 14.36 -10.39
C ARG A 30 5.24 13.20 -9.41
N PHE A 31 4.37 12.18 -9.52
CA PHE A 31 4.48 10.98 -8.68
C PHE A 31 5.59 10.07 -9.17
N GLU A 32 6.27 9.42 -8.24
CA GLU A 32 7.28 8.42 -8.51
C GLU A 32 7.20 7.28 -7.51
N PHE A 33 7.27 6.03 -8.00
CA PHE A 33 7.39 4.87 -7.12
C PHE A 33 8.68 4.93 -6.30
N VAL A 34 8.55 4.71 -5.00
CA VAL A 34 9.69 4.47 -4.12
C VAL A 34 10.20 3.05 -4.36
N ARG A 35 11.45 2.92 -4.79
CA ARG A 35 12.06 1.60 -4.94
C ARG A 35 12.28 0.97 -3.57
N SER A 36 11.87 -0.28 -3.40
CA SER A 36 12.10 -1.02 -2.17
C SER A 36 13.54 -1.52 -2.08
N VAL A 37 14.11 -1.50 -0.89
CA VAL A 37 15.38 -2.18 -0.62
C VAL A 37 15.12 -3.64 -0.28
N THR A 38 15.97 -4.56 -0.78
CA THR A 38 15.80 -6.01 -0.53
C THR A 38 17.12 -6.74 -0.44
N THR A 39 17.12 -7.83 0.35
CA THR A 39 18.23 -8.80 0.42
C THR A 39 18.03 -10.01 -0.50
N ARG A 40 16.94 -10.03 -1.29
CA ARG A 40 16.69 -11.05 -2.31
C ARG A 40 17.72 -10.97 -3.44
N ALA A 41 18.13 -12.10 -3.96
CA ALA A 41 18.92 -12.12 -5.19
C ALA A 41 18.11 -11.61 -6.39
N LYS A 42 18.76 -10.96 -7.36
CA LYS A 42 18.16 -10.57 -8.63
C LYS A 42 17.62 -11.81 -9.37
N ARG A 43 16.49 -11.67 -10.02
CA ARG A 43 15.86 -12.72 -10.81
C ARG A 43 16.17 -12.65 -12.31
N GLY A 44 16.66 -11.47 -12.77
CA GLY A 44 16.86 -11.20 -14.20
C GLY A 44 15.53 -10.90 -14.92
N ASP A 45 14.51 -10.45 -14.20
CA ASP A 45 13.20 -10.09 -14.76
C ASP A 45 12.99 -8.56 -14.78
N ALA A 46 11.91 -8.14 -15.44
CA ALA A 46 11.56 -6.72 -15.60
C ALA A 46 11.25 -5.99 -14.28
N PHE A 47 11.04 -6.72 -13.18
CA PHE A 47 10.73 -6.14 -11.87
C PHE A 47 11.98 -5.89 -11.03
N ASP A 48 13.16 -6.25 -11.52
CA ASP A 48 14.40 -6.04 -10.76
C ASP A 48 14.75 -4.55 -10.61
N ASP A 49 14.26 -3.69 -11.51
CA ASP A 49 14.47 -2.24 -11.44
C ASP A 49 13.64 -1.54 -10.34
N GLU A 50 12.63 -2.23 -9.80
CA GLU A 50 11.81 -1.75 -8.67
C GLU A 50 12.53 -1.90 -7.31
N TYR A 51 13.70 -2.55 -7.30
CA TYR A 51 14.43 -2.88 -6.08
C TYR A 51 15.86 -2.35 -6.06
N LEU A 52 16.27 -1.96 -4.87
CA LEU A 52 17.66 -1.71 -4.50
C LEU A 52 18.18 -2.96 -3.76
N TYR A 53 19.17 -3.62 -4.34
CA TYR A 53 19.70 -4.87 -3.81
C TYR A 53 20.89 -4.61 -2.88
N ILE A 54 20.79 -5.07 -1.64
CA ILE A 54 21.84 -4.94 -0.63
C ILE A 54 22.02 -6.27 0.12
N THR A 55 23.12 -6.40 0.84
CA THR A 55 23.35 -7.54 1.71
C THR A 55 22.44 -7.52 2.94
N ARG A 56 22.27 -8.68 3.60
CA ARG A 56 21.49 -8.76 4.85
C ARG A 56 22.12 -7.90 5.96
N GLU A 57 23.44 -7.84 6.02
CA GLU A 57 24.20 -7.05 6.99
C GLU A 57 23.95 -5.55 6.79
N GLU A 58 24.04 -5.08 5.55
CA GLU A 58 23.71 -3.69 5.19
C GLU A 58 22.26 -3.36 5.57
N PHE A 59 21.30 -4.23 5.21
CA PHE A 59 19.89 -4.02 5.54
C PHE A 59 19.68 -3.87 7.06
N LEU A 60 20.22 -4.81 7.84
CA LEU A 60 20.06 -4.81 9.29
C LEU A 60 20.74 -3.59 9.94
N SER A 61 21.81 -3.05 9.36
CA SER A 61 22.46 -1.83 9.85
C SER A 61 21.62 -0.57 9.64
N LEU A 62 20.71 -0.57 8.67
CA LEU A 62 19.81 0.58 8.39
C LEU A 62 18.68 0.70 9.41
N ILE A 63 18.21 -0.41 10.00
CA ILE A 63 17.04 -0.41 10.89
C ILE A 63 17.25 0.50 12.12
N PRO A 64 18.31 0.36 12.93
CA PRO A 64 18.47 1.13 14.17
C PRO A 64 18.69 2.63 13.95
N VAL A 65 19.09 3.02 12.74
CA VAL A 65 19.31 4.44 12.39
C VAL A 65 18.13 5.06 11.64
N GLY A 66 17.01 4.33 11.49
CA GLY A 66 15.83 4.81 10.77
C GLY A 66 16.08 4.96 9.25
N GLY A 67 17.08 4.27 8.72
CA GLY A 67 17.40 4.23 7.28
C GLY A 67 16.39 3.43 6.47
N VAL A 68 15.60 2.57 7.13
CA VAL A 68 14.45 1.86 6.57
C VAL A 68 13.21 2.29 7.35
N LEU A 69 12.20 2.80 6.67
CA LEU A 69 10.98 3.37 7.27
C LEU A 69 9.99 2.28 7.72
N GLU A 70 9.93 1.20 6.99
CA GLU A 70 9.19 -0.03 7.30
C GLU A 70 9.93 -1.21 6.70
N HIS A 71 9.75 -2.39 7.26
CA HIS A 71 10.34 -3.60 6.70
C HIS A 71 9.55 -4.85 7.06
N THR A 72 9.71 -5.87 6.21
CA THR A 72 9.14 -7.21 6.42
C THR A 72 10.13 -8.28 5.97
N GLU A 73 10.00 -9.47 6.54
CA GLU A 73 10.72 -10.65 6.05
C GLU A 73 9.75 -11.58 5.33
N TYR A 74 10.06 -11.93 4.08
CA TYR A 74 9.28 -12.85 3.29
C TYR A 74 10.19 -13.86 2.56
N ALA A 75 9.89 -15.14 2.70
CA ALA A 75 10.67 -16.24 2.10
C ALA A 75 12.19 -16.15 2.36
N GLY A 76 12.58 -15.73 3.58
CA GLY A 76 13.98 -15.62 4.01
C GLY A 76 14.71 -14.37 3.50
N SER A 77 14.03 -13.48 2.78
CA SER A 77 14.57 -12.20 2.32
C SER A 77 13.89 -11.03 3.03
N LEU A 78 14.67 -10.01 3.33
CA LEU A 78 14.17 -8.75 3.87
C LEU A 78 13.74 -7.82 2.73
N TYR A 79 12.67 -7.07 2.97
CA TYR A 79 12.14 -6.03 2.08
C TYR A 79 11.83 -4.81 2.93
N GLY A 80 12.00 -3.62 2.39
CA GLY A 80 11.64 -2.41 3.13
C GLY A 80 11.69 -1.15 2.28
N THR A 81 11.19 -0.07 2.84
CA THR A 81 11.17 1.25 2.22
C THR A 81 12.37 2.06 2.70
N PRO A 82 13.39 2.30 1.86
CA PRO A 82 14.56 3.06 2.28
C PRO A 82 14.20 4.56 2.39
N ARG A 83 14.58 5.17 3.51
CA ARG A 83 14.43 6.62 3.73
C ARG A 83 15.10 7.44 2.63
N SER A 84 16.26 7.00 2.16
CA SER A 84 17.02 7.69 1.12
C SER A 84 16.28 7.84 -0.20
N GLU A 85 15.43 6.88 -0.61
CA GLU A 85 14.62 7.00 -1.82
C GLU A 85 13.49 8.03 -1.64
N VAL A 86 12.83 8.04 -0.48
CA VAL A 86 11.83 9.08 -0.16
C VAL A 86 12.48 10.46 -0.17
N GLU A 87 13.69 10.58 0.39
CA GLU A 87 14.46 11.84 0.41
C GLU A 87 14.93 12.26 -0.98
N ARG A 88 15.38 11.31 -1.80
CA ARG A 88 15.76 11.59 -3.19
C ARG A 88 14.56 12.14 -3.98
N ILE A 89 13.44 11.43 -3.98
CA ILE A 89 12.23 11.80 -4.75
C ILE A 89 11.72 13.18 -4.31
N THR A 90 11.62 13.41 -3.00
CA THR A 90 11.18 14.71 -2.47
C THR A 90 12.18 15.82 -2.76
N GLY A 91 13.48 15.53 -2.72
CA GLY A 91 14.57 16.47 -3.06
C GLY A 91 14.56 16.89 -4.54
N GLU A 92 14.06 16.03 -5.41
CA GLU A 92 13.82 16.31 -6.83
C GLU A 92 12.50 17.05 -7.11
N GLY A 93 11.75 17.40 -6.05
CA GLY A 93 10.43 18.06 -6.14
C GLY A 93 9.31 17.15 -6.63
N ARG A 94 9.51 15.83 -6.56
CA ARG A 94 8.52 14.81 -6.91
C ARG A 94 7.82 14.25 -5.67
N ILE A 95 6.77 13.47 -5.88
CA ILE A 95 5.90 12.94 -4.84
C ILE A 95 6.15 11.43 -4.72
N PRO A 96 6.73 10.96 -3.59
CA PRO A 96 6.91 9.54 -3.35
C PRO A 96 5.57 8.80 -3.27
N LEU A 97 5.41 7.72 -4.04
CA LEU A 97 4.25 6.85 -4.08
C LEU A 97 4.65 5.44 -3.64
N LEU A 98 3.92 4.87 -2.70
CA LEU A 98 4.12 3.54 -2.17
C LEU A 98 2.84 2.71 -2.25
N VAL A 99 3.01 1.39 -2.35
CA VAL A 99 1.94 0.41 -2.16
C VAL A 99 2.37 -0.52 -1.03
N LEU A 100 1.72 -0.39 0.12
CA LEU A 100 2.06 -1.14 1.33
C LEU A 100 0.83 -1.86 1.91
N ASP A 101 1.06 -2.73 2.89
CA ASP A 101 0.00 -3.20 3.78
C ASP A 101 -0.25 -2.18 4.92
N THR A 102 -1.24 -2.47 5.76
CA THR A 102 -1.62 -1.59 6.87
C THR A 102 -0.50 -1.41 7.90
N ASN A 103 0.31 -2.45 8.15
CA ASN A 103 1.43 -2.39 9.09
C ASN A 103 2.54 -1.47 8.56
N GLY A 104 2.79 -1.48 7.24
CA GLY A 104 3.74 -0.59 6.59
C GLY A 104 3.31 0.88 6.72
N VAL A 105 2.01 1.18 6.50
CA VAL A 105 1.47 2.53 6.70
C VAL A 105 1.64 2.98 8.15
N GLU A 106 1.28 2.14 9.11
CA GLU A 106 1.43 2.44 10.54
C GLU A 106 2.89 2.71 10.91
N SER A 107 3.81 1.89 10.39
CA SER A 107 5.26 2.03 10.66
C SER A 107 5.79 3.37 10.15
N ILE A 108 5.43 3.77 8.92
CA ILE A 108 5.88 5.05 8.34
C ILE A 108 5.21 6.23 9.04
N SER A 109 3.96 6.12 9.46
CA SER A 109 3.22 7.19 10.15
C SER A 109 3.81 7.59 11.51
N ARG A 110 4.71 6.77 12.07
CA ARG A 110 5.40 7.06 13.34
C ARG A 110 6.57 8.04 13.18
N PHE A 111 6.99 8.35 11.95
CA PHE A 111 8.07 9.30 11.72
C PHE A 111 7.54 10.73 11.64
N ASP A 112 7.86 11.54 12.64
CA ASP A 112 7.36 12.92 12.77
C ASP A 112 7.82 13.88 11.66
N ASP A 113 8.92 13.56 10.98
CA ASP A 113 9.50 14.35 9.89
C ASP A 113 8.88 14.01 8.52
N ILE A 114 7.99 13.01 8.46
CA ILE A 114 7.29 12.56 7.24
C ILE A 114 5.79 12.82 7.40
N ALA A 115 5.19 13.54 6.45
CA ALA A 115 3.76 13.71 6.34
C ALA A 115 3.17 12.60 5.46
N THR A 116 2.55 11.61 6.08
CA THR A 116 2.03 10.42 5.42
C THR A 116 0.57 10.59 5.00
N CYS A 117 0.31 10.68 3.70
CA CYS A 117 -1.03 10.59 3.13
C CYS A 117 -1.38 9.12 2.88
N GLY A 118 -1.91 8.45 3.90
CA GLY A 118 -2.41 7.08 3.77
C GLY A 118 -3.77 7.05 3.11
N VAL A 119 -3.92 6.31 2.02
CA VAL A 119 -5.20 6.09 1.32
C VAL A 119 -5.53 4.61 1.36
N TYR A 120 -6.64 4.27 2.01
CA TYR A 120 -7.14 2.90 2.05
C TYR A 120 -8.11 2.67 0.90
N VAL A 121 -7.75 1.80 -0.04
CA VAL A 121 -8.62 1.39 -1.14
C VAL A 121 -9.38 0.14 -0.73
N TYR A 122 -10.70 0.13 -0.91
CA TYR A 122 -11.58 -0.98 -0.58
C TYR A 122 -12.55 -1.30 -1.72
N ASP A 123 -13.13 -2.49 -1.69
CA ASP A 123 -14.16 -2.96 -2.60
C ASP A 123 -15.04 -3.99 -1.88
N ASP A 124 -16.13 -4.41 -2.48
CA ASP A 124 -16.94 -5.51 -1.97
C ASP A 124 -16.09 -6.77 -1.78
N ILE A 125 -16.24 -7.42 -0.64
CA ILE A 125 -15.44 -8.60 -0.28
C ILE A 125 -15.65 -9.77 -1.26
N ASN A 126 -16.82 -9.87 -1.89
CA ASN A 126 -17.10 -10.92 -2.87
C ASN A 126 -16.44 -10.60 -4.21
N VAL A 127 -16.40 -9.33 -4.63
CA VAL A 127 -15.70 -8.89 -5.85
C VAL A 127 -14.21 -9.20 -5.71
N MET A 128 -13.61 -8.91 -4.57
CA MET A 128 -12.21 -9.26 -4.31
C MET A 128 -11.96 -10.77 -4.29
N GLU A 129 -12.91 -11.56 -3.75
CA GLU A 129 -12.84 -13.02 -3.77
C GLU A 129 -12.87 -13.56 -5.21
N GLU A 130 -13.74 -13.04 -6.07
CA GLU A 130 -13.79 -13.40 -7.49
C GLU A 130 -12.49 -13.05 -8.22
N ARG A 131 -11.92 -11.87 -7.97
CA ARG A 131 -10.60 -11.46 -8.52
C ARG A 131 -9.47 -12.38 -8.04
N LEU A 132 -9.47 -12.77 -6.76
CA LEU A 132 -8.51 -13.74 -6.22
C LEU A 132 -8.68 -15.12 -6.85
N TYR A 133 -9.91 -15.58 -7.03
CA TYR A 133 -10.22 -16.84 -7.70
C TYR A 133 -9.68 -16.84 -9.14
N ALA A 134 -10.01 -15.81 -9.91
CA ALA A 134 -9.51 -15.67 -11.27
C ALA A 134 -7.99 -15.68 -11.34
N ARG A 135 -7.32 -15.01 -10.41
CA ARG A 135 -5.86 -14.90 -10.36
C ARG A 135 -5.16 -16.21 -10.01
N PHE A 136 -5.68 -16.99 -9.08
CA PHE A 136 -4.99 -18.18 -8.54
C PHE A 136 -5.58 -19.51 -9.01
N LEU A 137 -6.85 -19.53 -9.42
CA LEU A 137 -7.60 -20.73 -9.76
C LEU A 137 -8.29 -20.65 -11.14
N GLY A 138 -8.22 -19.53 -11.84
CA GLY A 138 -8.88 -19.31 -13.15
C GLY A 138 -8.30 -20.12 -14.31
N GLY A 139 -7.18 -20.82 -14.11
CA GLY A 139 -6.60 -21.80 -15.04
C GLY A 139 -6.72 -23.23 -14.49
N THR A 140 -5.68 -24.06 -14.71
CA THR A 140 -5.60 -25.37 -14.05
C THR A 140 -5.27 -25.18 -12.58
N PRO A 141 -6.18 -25.50 -11.64
CA PRO A 141 -5.95 -25.32 -10.22
C PRO A 141 -4.75 -26.15 -9.72
N THR A 142 -3.87 -25.50 -8.97
CA THR A 142 -2.74 -26.18 -8.32
C THR A 142 -2.91 -26.13 -6.80
N ALA A 143 -2.24 -27.05 -6.08
CA ALA A 143 -2.26 -27.02 -4.62
C ALA A 143 -1.67 -25.69 -4.06
N ASP A 144 -0.69 -25.10 -4.74
CA ASP A 144 -0.12 -23.79 -4.38
C ASP A 144 -1.11 -22.66 -4.65
N GLY A 145 -1.77 -22.66 -5.80
CA GLY A 145 -2.83 -21.69 -6.14
C GLY A 145 -3.96 -21.72 -5.11
N LEU A 146 -4.42 -22.92 -4.72
CA LEU A 146 -5.46 -23.05 -3.70
C LEU A 146 -5.01 -22.50 -2.34
N ARG A 147 -3.80 -22.82 -1.89
CA ARG A 147 -3.26 -22.28 -0.64
C ARG A 147 -3.20 -20.74 -0.66
N ARG A 148 -2.70 -20.16 -1.76
CA ARG A 148 -2.63 -18.69 -1.92
C ARG A 148 -4.00 -18.05 -1.93
N PHE A 149 -4.95 -18.62 -2.67
CA PHE A 149 -6.33 -18.15 -2.70
C PHE A 149 -6.93 -18.12 -1.28
N THR A 150 -6.90 -19.27 -0.58
CA THR A 150 -7.48 -19.39 0.77
C THR A 150 -6.83 -18.41 1.74
N SER A 151 -5.49 -18.36 1.79
CA SER A 151 -4.76 -17.45 2.67
C SER A 151 -5.09 -15.96 2.41
N ARG A 152 -5.21 -15.54 1.13
CA ARG A 152 -5.53 -14.15 0.80
C ARG A 152 -6.99 -13.79 1.08
N LYS A 153 -7.90 -14.74 0.87
CA LYS A 153 -9.31 -14.57 1.24
C LYS A 153 -9.47 -14.40 2.76
N GLU A 154 -8.86 -15.27 3.55
CA GLU A 154 -8.89 -15.18 5.01
C GLU A 154 -8.27 -13.87 5.50
N GLN A 155 -7.14 -13.44 4.89
CA GLN A 155 -6.50 -12.17 5.22
C GLN A 155 -7.42 -10.98 4.93
N ASN A 156 -8.11 -10.93 3.79
CA ASN A 156 -9.04 -9.85 3.46
C ASN A 156 -10.18 -9.76 4.48
N VAL A 157 -10.73 -10.89 4.89
CA VAL A 157 -11.75 -10.94 5.96
C VAL A 157 -11.19 -10.44 7.29
N ALA A 158 -9.98 -10.87 7.66
CA ALA A 158 -9.31 -10.43 8.88
C ALA A 158 -9.01 -8.92 8.85
N ASP A 159 -8.59 -8.38 7.71
CA ASP A 159 -8.33 -6.95 7.54
C ASP A 159 -9.62 -6.13 7.78
N TYR A 160 -10.76 -6.54 7.21
CA TYR A 160 -12.02 -5.84 7.42
C TYR A 160 -12.57 -5.99 8.86
N LYS A 161 -12.36 -7.13 9.51
CA LYS A 161 -12.70 -7.32 10.93
C LYS A 161 -11.90 -6.40 11.86
N ARG A 162 -10.65 -6.10 11.50
CA ARG A 162 -9.72 -5.28 12.27
C ARG A 162 -9.60 -3.83 11.77
N ILE A 163 -10.48 -3.41 10.85
CA ILE A 163 -10.35 -2.10 10.19
C ILE A 163 -10.36 -0.93 11.18
N TYR A 164 -11.05 -1.07 12.31
CA TYR A 164 -11.06 -0.08 13.39
C TYR A 164 -9.67 0.17 14.01
N ASP A 165 -8.82 -0.86 14.05
CA ASP A 165 -7.52 -0.80 14.72
C ASP A 165 -6.55 0.10 13.94
N PHE A 166 -6.59 0.03 12.61
CA PHE A 166 -5.64 0.75 11.73
C PHE A 166 -6.25 1.95 10.99
N ALA A 167 -7.56 2.12 11.03
CA ALA A 167 -8.20 3.26 10.37
C ALA A 167 -7.65 4.64 10.77
N PRO A 168 -7.18 4.87 12.01
CA PRO A 168 -6.63 6.18 12.39
C PRO A 168 -5.40 6.64 11.60
N VAL A 169 -4.61 5.72 11.01
CA VAL A 169 -3.41 6.08 10.23
C VAL A 169 -3.73 6.47 8.79
N PHE A 170 -4.97 6.28 8.33
CA PHE A 170 -5.39 6.65 6.98
C PHE A 170 -6.05 8.03 6.95
N TYR A 171 -5.64 8.83 5.99
CA TYR A 171 -6.24 10.13 5.73
C TYR A 171 -7.59 9.97 5.01
N SER A 172 -7.72 9.02 4.08
CA SER A 172 -8.95 8.78 3.33
C SER A 172 -9.17 7.30 3.00
N PHE A 173 -10.42 6.98 2.71
CA PHE A 173 -10.90 5.69 2.22
C PHE A 173 -11.55 5.88 0.86
N ILE A 174 -11.15 5.07 -0.14
CA ILE A 174 -11.63 5.15 -1.52
C ILE A 174 -12.20 3.80 -1.94
N GLU A 175 -13.44 3.80 -2.44
CA GLU A 175 -14.06 2.64 -3.06
C GLU A 175 -13.56 2.46 -4.50
N ASP A 176 -13.19 1.22 -4.86
CA ASP A 176 -12.83 0.82 -6.23
C ASP A 176 -14.08 0.36 -6.98
N ASP A 177 -15.05 1.27 -7.13
CA ASP A 177 -16.39 1.06 -7.71
C ASP A 177 -16.52 1.52 -9.16
N GLY A 178 -15.44 1.99 -9.75
CA GLY A 178 -15.42 2.58 -11.10
C GLY A 178 -14.30 2.04 -11.98
N THR A 179 -13.73 2.94 -12.79
CA THR A 179 -12.54 2.62 -13.58
C THR A 179 -11.27 2.83 -12.74
N VAL A 180 -10.19 2.18 -13.16
CA VAL A 180 -8.85 2.38 -12.55
C VAL A 180 -8.43 3.86 -12.61
N GLU A 181 -8.77 4.53 -13.71
CA GLU A 181 -8.51 5.95 -13.93
C GLU A 181 -9.27 6.84 -12.94
N ASP A 182 -10.52 6.48 -12.62
CA ASP A 182 -11.31 7.22 -11.64
C ASP A 182 -10.77 7.04 -10.23
N ALA A 183 -10.38 5.81 -9.85
CA ALA A 183 -9.70 5.56 -8.59
C ALA A 183 -8.37 6.32 -8.48
N ALA A 184 -7.58 6.37 -9.56
CA ALA A 184 -6.34 7.12 -9.61
C ALA A 184 -6.56 8.63 -9.41
N LYS A 185 -7.57 9.21 -10.07
CA LYS A 185 -7.95 10.64 -9.88
C LYS A 185 -8.35 10.91 -8.43
N LYS A 186 -9.22 10.06 -7.84
CA LYS A 186 -9.62 10.17 -6.43
C LYS A 186 -8.39 10.20 -5.49
N VAL A 187 -7.37 9.35 -5.72
CA VAL A 187 -6.14 9.35 -4.91
C VAL A 187 -5.36 10.66 -5.06
N VAL A 188 -5.22 11.17 -6.28
CA VAL A 188 -4.52 12.44 -6.55
C VAL A 188 -5.23 13.62 -5.89
N GLU A 189 -6.57 13.68 -5.96
CA GLU A 189 -7.40 14.69 -5.27
C GLU A 189 -7.22 14.61 -3.75
N VAL A 190 -7.28 13.41 -3.17
CA VAL A 190 -7.05 13.18 -1.74
C VAL A 190 -5.67 13.69 -1.31
N TYR A 191 -4.63 13.48 -2.13
CA TYR A 191 -3.30 14.02 -1.83
C TYR A 191 -3.27 15.54 -1.86
N HIS A 192 -3.95 16.18 -2.83
CA HIS A 192 -4.05 17.65 -2.89
C HIS A 192 -4.79 18.22 -1.67
N ASP A 193 -5.87 17.60 -1.22
CA ASP A 193 -6.56 17.97 0.01
C ASP A 193 -5.65 17.82 1.23
N PHE A 194 -4.91 16.73 1.30
CA PHE A 194 -3.96 16.48 2.38
C PHE A 194 -2.88 17.57 2.49
N ILE A 195 -2.24 17.94 1.39
CA ILE A 195 -1.17 18.96 1.40
C ILE A 195 -1.71 20.39 1.56
N SER A 196 -2.97 20.64 1.20
CA SER A 196 -3.64 21.92 1.43
C SER A 196 -4.09 22.10 2.87
N GLY A 197 -4.00 21.06 3.70
CA GLY A 197 -4.41 21.07 5.10
C GLY A 197 -5.93 20.89 5.30
N THR A 198 -6.64 20.36 4.29
CA THR A 198 -8.06 19.98 4.43
C THR A 198 -8.19 18.95 5.56
N PRO A 199 -9.09 19.15 6.54
CA PRO A 199 -9.28 18.18 7.61
C PRO A 199 -9.77 16.82 7.08
N ARG A 200 -9.30 15.73 7.73
CA ARG A 200 -9.82 14.40 7.50
C ARG A 200 -11.31 14.32 7.78
N ASP A 201 -12.10 13.77 6.87
CA ASP A 201 -13.53 13.53 7.05
C ASP A 201 -13.77 12.30 7.93
N GLY A 202 -13.72 12.50 9.24
CA GLY A 202 -13.88 11.41 10.22
C GLY A 202 -15.28 10.78 10.22
N GLU A 203 -16.33 11.55 9.92
CA GLU A 203 -17.71 11.03 9.88
C GLU A 203 -17.89 10.07 8.70
N LYS A 204 -17.50 10.49 7.50
CA LYS A 204 -17.51 9.64 6.31
C LYS A 204 -16.69 8.36 6.51
N ILE A 205 -15.47 8.48 7.06
CA ILE A 205 -14.60 7.34 7.31
C ILE A 205 -15.23 6.36 8.30
N ASN A 206 -15.81 6.83 9.39
CA ASN A 206 -16.49 5.97 10.37
C ASN A 206 -17.67 5.21 9.74
N GLY A 207 -18.42 5.84 8.85
CA GLY A 207 -19.50 5.18 8.10
C GLY A 207 -18.97 4.04 7.21
N ILE A 208 -17.88 4.30 6.48
CA ILE A 208 -17.22 3.28 5.63
C ILE A 208 -16.69 2.11 6.49
N ILE A 209 -16.01 2.40 7.58
CA ILE A 209 -15.48 1.39 8.49
C ILE A 209 -16.59 0.48 9.04
N ALA A 210 -17.71 1.06 9.46
CA ALA A 210 -18.86 0.29 9.94
C ALA A 210 -19.40 -0.64 8.84
N MET A 211 -19.59 -0.12 7.64
CA MET A 211 -20.04 -0.89 6.47
C MET A 211 -19.09 -2.07 6.15
N LEU A 212 -17.79 -1.82 6.10
CA LEU A 212 -16.79 -2.86 5.79
C LEU A 212 -16.72 -3.94 6.88
N ASN A 213 -16.78 -3.55 8.16
CA ASN A 213 -16.81 -4.49 9.26
C ASN A 213 -18.09 -5.35 9.23
N ASP A 214 -19.24 -4.74 8.93
CA ASP A 214 -20.51 -5.44 8.83
C ASP A 214 -20.52 -6.45 7.68
N SER A 215 -19.89 -6.14 6.55
CA SER A 215 -19.84 -7.02 5.36
C SER A 215 -19.16 -8.37 5.60
N VAL A 216 -18.41 -8.51 6.70
CA VAL A 216 -17.64 -9.73 7.04
C VAL A 216 -18.08 -10.40 8.35
N LYS A 217 -19.16 -9.95 9.00
CA LYS A 217 -19.61 -10.51 10.28
C LYS A 217 -20.01 -11.98 10.22
N GLU A 218 -20.51 -12.42 9.07
CA GLU A 218 -20.95 -13.81 8.86
C GLU A 218 -19.92 -14.67 8.12
N LYS A 219 -18.75 -14.12 7.80
CA LYS A 219 -17.61 -14.79 7.13
C LYS A 219 -16.49 -15.08 8.13
#